data_a660e6a337a84f5ca1a22f7ee9aefa73
#
_entry.id   a660e6a337a84f5ca1a22f7ee9aefa73
#
_cell.length_a   1.000
_cell.length_b   1.000
_cell.length_c   1.000
_cell.angle_alpha   90.00
_cell.angle_beta   90.00
_cell.angle_gamma   90.00
#
_symmetry.space_group_name_H-M   'P 1'
#
loop_
_entity.id
_entity.type
_entity.pdbx_description
1 polymer ?
#
loop_
_entity_poly.entity_id
_entity_poly.type
_entity_poly.pdbx_seq_one_letter_code
_entity_poly.pdbx_strand_id
1 'polypeptide(L)'
;MVTTDVNAVFVDTNILTRATIASAPLHHEAQEALDRLTESGAELWISAQVIREYMVNTTREQRYSQAIPMPQVLEQIKRFRAAFKVAEETTAVLDKMLELAAIAPLRGKQIHDVNIVATMIT
;
A
#
# COMPACT_ATOMS: atom_id res chain seq x y z
N MET A 1 -3.47 -5.30 5.01
CA MET A 1 -3.07 -4.26 5.97
C MET A 1 -2.33 -4.87 7.13
N VAL A 2 -1.31 -4.19 7.61
CA VAL A 2 -0.48 -4.66 8.74
C VAL A 2 -0.49 -3.57 9.81
N THR A 3 -0.68 -3.98 11.07
CA THR A 3 -0.73 -3.05 12.21
C THR A 3 0.43 -3.36 13.16
N THR A 4 1.27 -2.36 13.49
CA THR A 4 2.38 -2.51 14.43
C THR A 4 2.03 -2.02 15.83
N ASP A 5 1.14 -1.05 15.91
CA ASP A 5 0.57 -0.55 17.16
C ASP A 5 -0.90 -0.20 16.94
N VAL A 6 -1.53 0.37 17.98
CA VAL A 6 -2.97 0.64 17.97
C VAL A 6 -3.36 1.69 16.90
N ASN A 7 -2.43 2.56 16.49
CA ASN A 7 -2.73 3.73 15.66
C ASN A 7 -2.14 3.68 14.26
N ALA A 8 -1.10 2.91 14.03
CA ALA A 8 -0.42 2.88 12.73
C ALA A 8 -0.86 1.66 11.91
N VAL A 9 -1.42 1.92 10.75
CA VAL A 9 -1.88 0.87 9.82
C VAL A 9 -1.23 1.08 8.47
N PHE A 10 -0.57 0.04 7.96
CA PHE A 10 0.04 0.05 6.64
C PHE A 10 -0.95 -0.48 5.61
N VAL A 11 -1.20 0.30 4.55
CA VAL A 11 -2.18 -0.02 3.51
C VAL A 11 -1.46 -0.54 2.27
N ASP A 12 -1.88 -1.69 1.78
CA ASP A 12 -1.28 -2.29 0.59
C ASP A 12 -1.89 -1.77 -0.71
N THR A 13 -1.24 -2.09 -1.82
CA THR A 13 -1.64 -1.62 -3.15
C THR A 13 -3.03 -2.09 -3.54
N ASN A 14 -3.42 -3.31 -3.18
CA ASN A 14 -4.72 -3.86 -3.56
C ASN A 14 -5.88 -3.05 -2.96
N ILE A 15 -5.73 -2.62 -1.73
CA ILE A 15 -6.75 -1.79 -1.08
C ILE A 15 -6.89 -0.45 -1.81
N LEU A 16 -5.77 0.19 -2.14
CA LEU A 16 -5.79 1.47 -2.86
C LEU A 16 -6.41 1.33 -4.25
N THR A 17 -6.05 0.28 -4.98
CA THR A 17 -6.59 0.02 -6.31
C THR A 17 -8.10 -0.20 -6.25
N ARG A 18 -8.56 -1.04 -5.34
CA ARG A 18 -9.99 -1.32 -5.18
C ARG A 18 -10.78 -0.11 -4.71
N ALA A 19 -10.22 0.67 -3.82
CA ALA A 19 -10.90 1.85 -3.28
C ALA A 19 -11.05 2.97 -4.31
N THR A 20 -10.17 3.05 -5.31
CA THR A 20 -10.14 4.16 -6.28
C THR A 20 -10.71 3.82 -7.65
N ILE A 21 -10.89 2.55 -7.97
CA ILE A 21 -11.46 2.13 -9.26
C ILE A 21 -12.87 1.58 -9.00
N ALA A 22 -13.88 2.32 -9.46
CA ALA A 22 -15.29 2.00 -9.18
C ALA A 22 -15.71 0.61 -9.69
N SER A 23 -15.13 0.14 -10.78
CA SER A 23 -15.43 -1.18 -11.37
C SER A 23 -14.62 -2.32 -10.74
N ALA A 24 -13.71 -2.03 -9.82
CA ALA A 24 -12.90 -3.07 -9.18
C ALA A 24 -13.74 -3.94 -8.24
N PRO A 25 -13.40 -5.24 -8.14
CA PRO A 25 -14.01 -6.10 -7.13
C PRO A 25 -13.77 -5.54 -5.73
N LEU A 26 -14.78 -5.64 -4.87
CA LEU A 26 -14.71 -5.19 -3.48
C LEU A 26 -14.43 -3.68 -3.33
N HIS A 27 -14.84 -2.88 -4.34
CA HIS A 27 -14.64 -1.43 -4.31
C HIS A 27 -15.25 -0.78 -3.06
N HIS A 28 -16.52 -1.07 -2.77
CA HIS A 28 -17.20 -0.49 -1.61
C HIS A 28 -16.59 -0.96 -0.30
N GLU A 29 -16.24 -2.24 -0.21
CA GLU A 29 -15.62 -2.82 0.99
C GLU A 29 -14.27 -2.16 1.27
N ALA A 30 -13.47 -1.90 0.24
CA ALA A 30 -12.19 -1.22 0.38
C ALA A 30 -12.38 0.23 0.85
N GLN A 31 -13.32 0.96 0.27
CA GLN A 31 -13.64 2.33 0.72
C GLN A 31 -14.11 2.35 2.17
N GLU A 32 -15.01 1.45 2.53
CA GLU A 32 -15.50 1.36 3.90
C GLU A 32 -14.40 1.04 4.89
N ALA A 33 -13.48 0.15 4.52
CA ALA A 33 -12.36 -0.19 5.39
C ALA A 33 -11.47 1.02 5.67
N LEU A 34 -11.13 1.81 4.63
CA LEU A 34 -10.35 3.02 4.79
C LEU A 34 -11.10 4.07 5.61
N ASP A 35 -12.40 4.24 5.38
CA ASP A 35 -13.22 5.19 6.13
C ASP A 35 -13.28 4.84 7.61
N ARG A 36 -13.47 3.56 7.94
CA ARG A 36 -13.47 3.09 9.33
C ARG A 36 -12.14 3.34 10.03
N LEU A 37 -11.05 3.07 9.34
CA LEU A 37 -9.71 3.32 9.89
C LEU A 37 -9.50 4.81 10.15
N THR A 38 -9.90 5.66 9.21
CA THR A 38 -9.81 7.11 9.35
C THR A 38 -10.67 7.60 10.52
N GLU A 39 -11.90 7.12 10.63
CA GLU A 39 -12.82 7.49 11.72
C GLU A 39 -12.32 7.02 13.09
N SER A 40 -11.60 5.90 13.13
CA SER A 40 -11.02 5.40 14.39
C SER A 40 -9.80 6.19 14.86
N GLY A 41 -9.33 7.15 14.05
CA GLY A 41 -8.13 7.93 14.34
C GLY A 41 -6.84 7.22 13.98
N ALA A 42 -6.90 6.13 13.21
CA ALA A 42 -5.72 5.40 12.77
C ALA A 42 -4.86 6.26 11.85
N GLU A 43 -3.56 6.15 12.02
CA GLU A 43 -2.58 6.77 11.14
C GLU A 43 -2.29 5.82 9.99
N LEU A 44 -2.64 6.24 8.77
CA LEU A 44 -2.50 5.40 7.58
C LEU A 44 -1.17 5.67 6.89
N TRP A 45 -0.47 4.58 6.58
CA TRP A 45 0.84 4.61 5.95
C TRP A 45 0.86 3.84 4.64
N ILE A 46 1.63 4.33 3.68
CA ILE A 46 1.99 3.62 2.45
C ILE A 46 3.49 3.74 2.22
N SER A 47 4.04 2.93 1.31
CA SER A 47 5.45 3.01 0.93
C SER A 47 5.61 3.54 -0.49
N ALA A 48 6.82 3.92 -0.86
CA ALA A 48 7.14 4.26 -2.25
C ALA A 48 6.88 3.07 -3.18
N GLN A 49 7.13 1.84 -2.71
CA GLN A 49 6.84 0.63 -3.46
C GLN A 49 5.34 0.51 -3.76
N VAL A 50 4.48 0.76 -2.78
CA VAL A 50 3.03 0.73 -2.97
C VAL A 50 2.61 1.76 -4.04
N ILE A 51 3.19 2.95 -4.02
CA ILE A 51 2.93 3.96 -5.04
C ILE A 51 3.33 3.46 -6.42
N ARG A 52 4.52 2.87 -6.56
CA ARG A 52 4.99 2.33 -7.85
C ARG A 52 4.09 1.20 -8.35
N GLU A 53 3.70 0.29 -7.49
CA GLU A 53 2.79 -0.80 -7.84
C GLU A 53 1.42 -0.28 -8.26
N TYR A 54 0.92 0.73 -7.58
CA TYR A 54 -0.31 1.40 -7.96
C TYR A 54 -0.22 1.99 -9.37
N MET A 55 0.89 2.68 -9.68
CA MET A 55 1.12 3.22 -11.02
C MET A 55 1.15 2.13 -12.08
N VAL A 56 1.86 1.03 -11.82
CA VAL A 56 1.92 -0.10 -12.75
C VAL A 56 0.54 -0.70 -12.97
N ASN A 57 -0.18 -0.97 -11.90
CA ASN A 57 -1.47 -1.66 -11.99
C ASN A 57 -2.55 -0.82 -12.67
N THR A 58 -2.57 0.48 -12.44
CA THR A 58 -3.64 1.35 -12.96
C THR A 58 -3.38 1.86 -14.37
N THR A 59 -2.13 1.94 -14.80
CA THR A 59 -1.78 2.40 -16.16
C THR A 59 -1.82 1.29 -17.20
N ARG A 60 -2.09 0.06 -16.81
CA ARG A 60 -2.31 -1.06 -17.72
C ARG A 60 -3.75 -1.54 -17.65
N GLU A 61 -4.17 -2.27 -18.68
CA GLU A 61 -5.51 -2.85 -18.73
C GLU A 61 -5.68 -3.92 -17.66
N GLN A 62 -6.82 -3.90 -16.98
CA GLN A 62 -7.22 -4.87 -15.97
C GLN A 62 -8.52 -5.55 -16.44
N ARG A 63 -8.88 -6.69 -15.81
CA ARG A 63 -10.15 -7.38 -16.13
C ARG A 63 -11.37 -6.48 -15.94
N TYR A 64 -11.30 -5.56 -14.99
CA TYR A 64 -12.41 -4.72 -14.56
C TYR A 64 -12.24 -3.25 -14.96
N SER A 65 -11.14 -2.89 -15.58
CA SER A 65 -10.86 -1.50 -15.94
C SER A 65 -9.90 -1.41 -17.11
N GLN A 66 -10.11 -0.43 -17.97
CA GLN A 66 -9.14 -0.05 -18.99
C GLN A 66 -7.97 0.69 -18.33
N ALA A 67 -6.86 0.79 -19.07
CA ALA A 67 -5.71 1.57 -18.61
C ALA A 67 -6.12 3.02 -18.31
N ILE A 68 -5.74 3.51 -17.13
CA ILE A 68 -6.03 4.88 -16.70
C ILE A 68 -4.89 5.78 -17.20
N PRO A 69 -5.18 6.92 -17.82
CA PRO A 69 -4.13 7.85 -18.27
C PRO A 69 -3.27 8.33 -17.12
N MET A 70 -1.97 8.45 -17.36
CA MET A 70 -1.00 8.86 -16.34
C MET A 70 -1.37 10.15 -15.61
N PRO A 71 -1.86 11.21 -16.28
CA PRO A 71 -2.26 12.43 -15.56
C PRO A 71 -3.30 12.20 -14.47
N GLN A 72 -4.26 11.29 -14.70
CA GLN A 72 -5.28 10.94 -13.71
C GLN A 72 -4.67 10.13 -12.55
N VAL A 73 -3.75 9.22 -12.86
CA VAL A 73 -3.04 8.44 -11.85
C VAL A 73 -2.20 9.36 -10.96
N LEU A 74 -1.50 10.33 -11.53
CA LEU A 74 -0.71 11.29 -10.76
C LEU A 74 -1.57 12.14 -9.84
N GLU A 75 -2.76 12.55 -10.28
CA GLU A 75 -3.70 13.27 -9.42
C GLU A 75 -4.12 12.41 -8.22
N GLN A 76 -4.38 11.13 -8.45
CA GLN A 76 -4.73 10.22 -7.36
C GLN A 76 -3.57 10.02 -6.38
N ILE A 77 -2.34 9.93 -6.88
CA ILE A 77 -1.15 9.82 -6.04
C ILE A 77 -0.98 11.07 -5.17
N LYS A 78 -1.26 12.25 -5.70
CA LYS A 78 -1.27 13.48 -4.90
C LYS A 78 -2.24 13.38 -3.72
N ARG A 79 -3.42 12.80 -3.94
CA ARG A 79 -4.41 12.59 -2.87
C ARG A 79 -3.91 11.60 -1.84
N PHE A 80 -3.25 10.53 -2.26
CA PHE A 80 -2.65 9.58 -1.33
C PHE A 80 -1.60 10.25 -0.46
N ARG A 81 -0.73 11.06 -1.06
CA ARG A 81 0.33 11.75 -0.32
C ARG A 81 -0.22 12.79 0.67
N ALA A 82 -1.40 13.32 0.41
CA ALA A 82 -2.07 14.23 1.33
C ALA A 82 -2.76 13.50 2.49
N ALA A 83 -3.27 12.29 2.24
CA ALA A 83 -4.05 11.52 3.21
C ALA A 83 -3.23 10.51 4.00
N PHE A 84 -2.16 9.97 3.42
CA PHE A 84 -1.34 8.93 4.02
C PHE A 84 0.07 9.44 4.30
N LYS A 85 0.69 8.89 5.33
CA LYS A 85 2.13 9.05 5.53
C LYS A 85 2.88 8.10 4.62
N VAL A 86 3.98 8.56 4.04
CA VAL A 86 4.80 7.74 3.15
C VAL A 86 6.07 7.32 3.88
N ALA A 87 6.23 6.01 4.04
CA ALA A 87 7.40 5.44 4.66
C ALA A 87 8.57 5.42 3.66
N GLU A 88 9.75 5.82 4.12
CA GLU A 88 10.95 5.81 3.30
C GLU A 88 11.59 4.43 3.29
N GLU A 89 12.07 4.01 2.12
CA GLU A 89 12.90 2.82 1.98
C GLU A 89 14.36 3.23 2.18
N THR A 90 14.86 3.03 3.40
CA THR A 90 16.24 3.34 3.77
C THR A 90 17.10 2.08 3.78
N THR A 91 18.42 2.25 3.90
CA THR A 91 19.34 1.13 4.10
C THR A 91 18.98 0.36 5.38
N ALA A 92 18.53 1.06 6.42
CA ALA A 92 18.11 0.42 7.66
C ALA A 92 16.88 -0.48 7.44
N VAL A 93 15.94 -0.06 6.61
CA VAL A 93 14.77 -0.89 6.24
C VAL A 93 15.21 -2.12 5.48
N LEU A 94 16.11 -1.97 4.49
CA LEU A 94 16.66 -3.08 3.73
C LEU A 94 17.37 -4.08 4.65
N ASP A 95 18.23 -3.58 5.54
CA ASP A 95 18.96 -4.44 6.49
C ASP A 95 18.00 -5.23 7.38
N LYS A 96 16.94 -4.59 7.85
CA LYS A 96 15.92 -5.26 8.67
C LYS A 96 15.16 -6.31 7.88
N MET A 97 14.82 -6.03 6.63
CA MET A 97 14.15 -6.99 5.75
C MET A 97 15.03 -8.22 5.52
N LEU A 98 16.32 -8.02 5.26
CA LEU A 98 17.28 -9.11 5.06
C LEU A 98 17.46 -9.94 6.34
N GLU A 99 17.48 -9.28 7.50
CA GLU A 99 17.54 -9.95 8.80
C GLU A 99 16.33 -10.83 9.03
N LEU A 100 15.13 -10.33 8.74
CA LEU A 100 13.90 -11.10 8.87
C LEU A 100 13.83 -12.27 7.88
N ALA A 101 14.30 -12.05 6.65
CA ALA A 101 14.34 -13.11 5.64
C ALA A 101 15.30 -14.24 6.01
N ALA A 102 16.35 -13.96 6.77
CA ALA A 102 17.32 -14.97 7.19
C ALA A 102 16.77 -15.95 8.22
N ILE A 103 15.75 -15.55 8.99
CA ILE A 103 15.17 -16.39 10.03
C ILE A 103 13.87 -17.10 9.61
N ALA A 104 13.37 -16.83 8.41
CA ALA A 104 12.14 -17.42 7.91
C ALA A 104 12.25 -17.75 6.42
N PRO A 105 11.77 -18.93 5.96
CA PRO A 105 11.80 -19.27 4.55
C PRO A 105 10.72 -18.48 3.80
N LEU A 106 11.12 -17.42 3.12
CA LEU A 106 10.22 -16.53 2.39
C LEU A 106 10.24 -16.84 0.90
N ARG A 107 9.07 -16.71 0.24
CA ARG A 107 8.92 -16.93 -1.19
C ARG A 107 8.06 -15.85 -1.82
N GLY A 108 8.49 -15.34 -2.97
CA GLY A 108 7.69 -14.46 -3.81
C GLY A 108 7.09 -13.28 -3.06
N LYS A 109 5.77 -13.23 -3.00
CA LYS A 109 5.02 -12.14 -2.41
C LYS A 109 5.30 -11.91 -0.93
N GLN A 110 5.69 -12.95 -0.20
CA GLN A 110 6.04 -12.84 1.21
C GLN A 110 7.22 -11.90 1.45
N ILE A 111 8.12 -11.74 0.47
CA ILE A 111 9.24 -10.81 0.55
C ILE A 111 8.75 -9.38 0.67
N HIS A 112 7.71 -9.01 -0.08
CA HIS A 112 7.11 -7.68 0.01
C HIS A 112 6.45 -7.45 1.37
N ASP A 113 5.76 -8.46 1.90
CA ASP A 113 5.11 -8.37 3.21
C ASP A 113 6.14 -8.15 4.32
N VAL A 114 7.28 -8.85 4.25
CA VAL A 114 8.37 -8.68 5.21
C VAL A 114 9.00 -7.30 5.09
N ASN A 115 9.13 -6.76 3.87
CA ASN A 115 9.64 -5.41 3.67
C ASN A 115 8.72 -4.36 4.31
N ILE A 116 7.41 -4.55 4.22
CA ILE A 116 6.45 -3.69 4.90
C ILE A 116 6.67 -3.73 6.42
N VAL A 117 6.78 -4.93 6.99
CA VAL A 117 7.04 -5.09 8.42
C VAL A 117 8.37 -4.43 8.80
N ALA A 118 9.42 -4.64 8.02
CA ALA A 118 10.73 -4.01 8.25
C ALA A 118 10.64 -2.48 8.25
N THR A 119 9.85 -1.92 7.33
CA THR A 119 9.59 -0.48 7.25
C THR A 119 8.94 0.04 8.54
N MET A 120 7.96 -0.71 9.06
CA MET A 120 7.19 -0.30 10.23
C MET A 120 8.01 -0.34 11.53
N ILE A 121 8.98 -1.24 11.65
CA ILE A 121 9.77 -1.39 12.89
C ILE A 121 11.12 -0.66 12.84
N THR A 122 11.39 0.02 11.74
CA THR A 122 12.59 0.84 11.59
C THR A 122 12.30 2.31 11.81
#